data_bf32f02747aeca9b9c253bd76ac5c457
#
_entry.id   bf32f02747aeca9b9c253bd76ac5c457
#
_cell.length_a   1.000
_cell.length_b   1.000
_cell.length_c   1.000
_cell.angle_alpha   90.00
_cell.angle_beta   90.00
_cell.angle_gamma   90.00
#
_symmetry.space_group_name_H-M   'P 1'
#
loop_
_entity.id
_entity.type
_entity.pdbx_description
1 polymer ?
#
loop_
_entity_poly.entity_id
_entity_poly.type
_entity_poly.pdbx_seq_one_letter_code
_entity_poly.pdbx_strand_id
1 'polypeptide(L)'
;IFALGLRNGQEPVFDEFGNLFSVDNDGDYPGERERFIHIVEGGMTAWRLHWQWHGYQDFAKVSGEKPYNVWMEEGLFRPRFPGQAAFIVPPLANYSNGPCGFAYDPGTALSDEFRNFFFLAQGRKMTAFKIRPKGASFEMYDERTIPGGGSSTGVAFGPDGALYVTDWM
;
A
#
# COMPACT_ATOMS: atom_id res chain seq x y z
N ILE A 1 -16.50 0.06 -11.88
CA ILE A 1 -15.24 -0.41 -11.28
C ILE A 1 -14.17 0.56 -11.69
N PHE A 2 -13.50 1.18 -10.71
CA PHE A 2 -12.45 2.17 -10.96
C PHE A 2 -11.10 1.49 -11.25
N ALA A 3 -10.69 0.56 -10.40
CA ALA A 3 -9.47 -0.23 -10.57
C ALA A 3 -9.67 -1.66 -10.10
N LEU A 4 -8.76 -2.56 -10.48
CA LEU A 4 -8.81 -3.98 -10.16
C LEU A 4 -7.50 -4.45 -9.52
N GLY A 5 -7.55 -5.62 -8.86
CA GLY A 5 -6.37 -6.29 -8.34
C GLY A 5 -5.84 -5.75 -7.02
N LEU A 6 -6.66 -4.97 -6.31
CA LEU A 6 -6.43 -4.67 -4.90
C LEU A 6 -6.81 -5.89 -4.06
N ARG A 7 -6.06 -6.14 -3.00
CA ARG A 7 -6.38 -7.21 -2.06
C ARG A 7 -7.31 -6.70 -0.96
N ASN A 8 -6.76 -6.24 0.11
CA ASN A 8 -7.48 -5.68 1.25
C ASN A 8 -7.03 -4.22 1.42
N GLY A 9 -7.42 -3.38 0.45
CA GLY A 9 -7.09 -1.97 0.45
C GLY A 9 -7.75 -1.27 1.63
N GLN A 10 -6.95 -0.63 2.45
CA GLN A 10 -7.40 0.10 3.63
C GLN A 10 -7.30 1.60 3.40
N GLU A 11 -8.30 2.32 3.88
CA GLU A 11 -8.34 3.78 3.96
C GLU A 11 -7.75 4.50 2.73
N PRO A 12 -8.36 4.39 1.54
CA PRO A 12 -7.84 5.09 0.37
C PRO A 12 -7.92 6.61 0.57
N VAL A 13 -6.86 7.31 0.18
CA VAL A 13 -6.75 8.77 0.34
C VAL A 13 -6.36 9.45 -0.96
N PHE A 14 -6.81 10.67 -1.12
CA PHE A 14 -6.37 11.58 -2.20
C PHE A 14 -5.27 12.51 -1.71
N ASP A 15 -4.30 12.78 -2.58
CA ASP A 15 -3.42 13.94 -2.40
C ASP A 15 -4.11 15.24 -2.88
N GLU A 16 -3.41 16.37 -2.78
CA GLU A 16 -3.92 17.68 -3.19
C GLU A 16 -4.17 17.81 -4.70
N PHE A 17 -3.64 16.90 -5.49
CA PHE A 17 -3.81 16.87 -6.96
C PHE A 17 -4.91 15.92 -7.41
N GLY A 18 -5.54 15.19 -6.49
CA GLY A 18 -6.57 14.21 -6.79
C GLY A 18 -6.03 12.84 -7.19
N ASN A 19 -4.77 12.56 -6.97
CA ASN A 19 -4.24 11.20 -7.14
C ASN A 19 -4.70 10.33 -5.97
N LEU A 20 -5.17 9.13 -6.27
CA LEU A 20 -5.70 8.20 -5.29
C LEU A 20 -4.64 7.16 -4.89
N PHE A 21 -4.46 7.00 -3.60
CA PHE A 21 -3.53 6.02 -3.02
C PHE A 21 -4.21 5.14 -1.99
N SER A 22 -3.68 3.94 -1.80
CA SER A 22 -4.07 3.03 -0.73
C SER A 22 -2.93 2.09 -0.36
N VAL A 23 -3.11 1.39 0.74
CA VAL A 23 -2.23 0.29 1.15
C VAL A 23 -3.01 -1.01 1.15
N ASP A 24 -2.42 -2.07 0.61
CA ASP A 24 -2.95 -3.42 0.77
C ASP A 24 -2.47 -3.99 2.09
N ASN A 25 -3.39 -4.49 2.88
CA ASN A 25 -3.09 -5.17 4.13
C ASN A 25 -2.95 -6.67 3.91
N ASP A 26 -2.05 -7.27 4.69
CA ASP A 26 -1.96 -8.70 4.97
C ASP A 26 -1.48 -9.58 3.81
N GLY A 27 -0.20 -9.91 3.82
CA GLY A 27 0.37 -10.96 2.97
C GLY A 27 -0.11 -12.33 3.43
N ASP A 28 -0.63 -13.14 2.52
CA ASP A 28 -1.30 -14.40 2.84
C ASP A 28 -0.35 -15.58 2.95
N TYR A 29 0.85 -15.47 2.38
CA TYR A 29 1.82 -16.55 2.44
C TYR A 29 3.29 -16.11 2.26
N PRO A 30 4.25 -17.00 2.52
CA PRO A 30 5.66 -16.65 2.47
C PRO A 30 6.10 -16.04 1.15
N GLY A 31 6.72 -14.87 1.21
CA GLY A 31 7.22 -14.13 0.05
C GLY A 31 6.24 -13.09 -0.51
N GLU A 32 4.97 -13.13 -0.12
CA GLU A 32 4.04 -12.06 -0.43
C GLU A 32 4.36 -10.82 0.40
N ARG A 33 4.13 -9.65 -0.20
CA ARG A 33 4.35 -8.36 0.44
C ARG A 33 3.08 -7.53 0.34
N GLU A 34 2.77 -6.82 1.41
CA GLU A 34 1.80 -5.74 1.39
C GLU A 34 2.34 -4.59 0.53
N ARG A 35 1.44 -3.80 -0.05
CA ARG A 35 1.83 -2.82 -1.05
C ARG A 35 1.27 -1.45 -0.76
N PHE A 36 2.06 -0.41 -1.02
CA PHE A 36 1.59 0.96 -1.20
C PHE A 36 1.35 1.20 -2.69
N ILE A 37 0.14 1.60 -3.05
CA ILE A 37 -0.35 1.59 -4.42
C ILE A 37 -0.88 2.96 -4.82
N HIS A 38 -0.47 3.44 -5.99
CA HIS A 38 -1.15 4.49 -6.72
C HIS A 38 -2.29 3.86 -7.52
N ILE A 39 -3.53 4.22 -7.20
CA ILE A 39 -4.73 3.67 -7.82
C ILE A 39 -5.13 4.55 -9.01
N VAL A 40 -5.00 4.02 -10.22
CA VAL A 40 -5.39 4.73 -11.44
C VAL A 40 -6.64 4.13 -12.06
N GLU A 41 -7.46 4.97 -12.70
CA GLU A 41 -8.66 4.52 -13.38
C GLU A 41 -8.31 3.49 -14.48
N GLY A 42 -9.05 2.38 -14.52
CA GLY A 42 -8.77 1.27 -15.42
C GLY A 42 -7.53 0.45 -15.07
N GLY A 43 -6.81 0.82 -13.99
CA GLY A 43 -5.59 0.15 -13.57
C GLY A 43 -5.81 -1.26 -13.04
N MET A 44 -4.78 -2.11 -13.20
CA MET A 44 -4.69 -3.45 -12.64
C MET A 44 -3.46 -3.55 -11.75
N THR A 45 -3.64 -3.85 -10.48
CA THR A 45 -2.55 -3.98 -9.49
C THR A 45 -2.16 -5.42 -9.19
N ALA A 46 -2.75 -6.34 -9.93
CA ALA A 46 -2.37 -7.75 -10.08
C ALA A 46 -2.74 -8.73 -8.96
N TRP A 47 -3.25 -8.31 -7.82
CA TRP A 47 -3.55 -9.30 -6.78
C TRP A 47 -4.46 -10.44 -7.28
N ARG A 48 -5.38 -10.16 -8.20
CA ARG A 48 -6.31 -11.14 -8.78
C ARG A 48 -5.83 -11.76 -10.09
N LEU A 49 -4.60 -11.59 -10.48
CA LEU A 49 -4.13 -12.21 -11.73
C LEU A 49 -4.13 -13.72 -11.68
N HIS A 50 -4.26 -14.27 -10.51
CA HIS A 50 -4.49 -15.66 -10.41
C HIS A 50 -5.05 -15.98 -9.04
N TRP A 51 -5.31 -17.19 -8.88
CA TRP A 51 -5.74 -17.95 -7.73
C TRP A 51 -4.77 -17.86 -6.51
N GLN A 52 -3.89 -16.89 -6.43
CA GLN A 52 -2.86 -16.76 -5.40
C GLN A 52 -3.38 -17.07 -4.02
N TRP A 53 -4.57 -16.59 -3.74
CA TRP A 53 -5.23 -16.88 -2.49
C TRP A 53 -5.89 -18.27 -2.45
N HIS A 54 -6.78 -18.55 -3.38
CA HIS A 54 -7.53 -19.82 -3.40
C HIS A 54 -6.65 -21.00 -3.77
N GLY A 55 -5.81 -20.84 -4.78
CA GLY A 55 -4.93 -21.88 -5.24
C GLY A 55 -3.87 -22.29 -4.22
N TYR A 56 -3.44 -21.35 -3.36
CA TYR A 56 -2.51 -21.67 -2.29
C TYR A 56 -3.07 -22.69 -1.32
N GLN A 57 -4.28 -22.48 -0.84
CA GLN A 57 -4.92 -23.35 0.13
C GLN A 57 -5.14 -24.74 -0.41
N ASP A 58 -5.61 -24.83 -1.64
CA ASP A 58 -5.94 -26.10 -2.27
C ASP A 58 -4.69 -26.81 -2.80
N PHE A 59 -3.80 -26.09 -3.44
CA PHE A 59 -2.55 -26.64 -3.96
C PHE A 59 -1.65 -27.18 -2.84
N ALA A 60 -1.46 -26.42 -1.78
CA ALA A 60 -0.63 -26.87 -0.66
C ALA A 60 -1.21 -28.10 0.06
N LYS A 61 -2.54 -28.23 0.10
CA LYS A 61 -3.20 -29.42 0.66
C LYS A 61 -3.04 -30.67 -0.19
N VAL A 62 -2.99 -30.51 -1.50
CA VAL A 62 -2.96 -31.64 -2.45
C VAL A 62 -1.54 -32.05 -2.79
N SER A 63 -0.64 -31.11 -3.04
CA SER A 63 0.71 -31.38 -3.51
C SER A 63 1.77 -31.43 -2.42
N GLY A 64 1.54 -30.75 -1.30
CA GLY A 64 2.55 -30.53 -0.27
C GLY A 64 3.67 -29.57 -0.68
N GLU A 65 3.61 -29.00 -1.88
CA GLU A 65 4.58 -28.05 -2.38
C GLU A 65 4.23 -26.62 -2.01
N LYS A 66 5.23 -25.73 -1.96
CA LYS A 66 4.97 -24.29 -1.80
C LYS A 66 4.33 -23.77 -3.07
N PRO A 67 3.24 -23.03 -2.96
CA PRO A 67 2.62 -22.41 -4.12
C PRO A 67 3.53 -21.36 -4.73
N TYR A 68 3.47 -21.26 -6.04
CA TYR A 68 4.17 -20.28 -6.82
C TYR A 68 3.44 -18.92 -6.76
N ASN A 69 4.12 -17.90 -6.28
CA ASN A 69 3.60 -16.54 -6.29
C ASN A 69 4.03 -15.82 -7.58
N VAL A 70 3.22 -15.92 -8.60
CA VAL A 70 3.49 -15.33 -9.93
C VAL A 70 3.80 -13.84 -9.84
N TRP A 71 3.08 -13.11 -9.01
CA TRP A 71 3.28 -11.68 -8.81
C TRP A 71 4.71 -11.34 -8.39
N MET A 72 5.22 -12.06 -7.40
CA MET A 72 6.54 -11.79 -6.83
C MET A 72 7.66 -12.44 -7.66
N GLU A 73 7.47 -13.69 -8.03
CA GLU A 73 8.51 -14.50 -8.67
C GLU A 73 8.79 -14.07 -10.12
N GLU A 74 7.76 -13.80 -10.87
CA GLU A 74 7.92 -13.35 -12.26
C GLU A 74 8.15 -11.85 -12.40
N GLY A 75 8.00 -11.09 -11.32
CA GLY A 75 8.17 -9.64 -11.34
C GLY A 75 7.28 -8.96 -12.36
N LEU A 76 6.01 -9.36 -12.47
CA LEU A 76 5.06 -8.88 -13.47
C LEU A 76 4.83 -7.36 -13.41
N PHE A 77 5.20 -6.73 -12.31
CA PHE A 77 5.15 -5.30 -12.11
C PHE A 77 6.36 -4.55 -12.69
N ARG A 78 7.33 -5.25 -13.28
CA ARG A 78 8.56 -4.63 -13.82
C ARG A 78 8.60 -4.72 -15.34
N PRO A 79 8.85 -3.61 -16.04
CA PRO A 79 9.21 -3.67 -17.45
C PRO A 79 10.51 -4.49 -17.64
N ARG A 80 10.56 -5.30 -18.67
CA ARG A 80 11.73 -6.15 -18.98
C ARG A 80 12.74 -5.44 -19.87
N PHE A 81 12.34 -4.37 -20.55
CA PHE A 81 13.21 -3.55 -21.38
C PHE A 81 12.71 -2.09 -21.45
N PRO A 82 13.58 -1.13 -21.76
CA PRO A 82 13.18 0.27 -21.90
C PRO A 82 12.05 0.46 -22.92
N GLY A 83 11.03 1.21 -22.56
CA GLY A 83 9.88 1.49 -23.42
C GLY A 83 8.77 0.44 -23.37
N GLN A 84 8.95 -0.68 -22.68
CA GLN A 84 7.87 -1.63 -22.44
C GLN A 84 6.90 -1.05 -21.39
N ALA A 85 5.61 -1.09 -21.71
CA ALA A 85 4.60 -0.87 -20.69
C ALA A 85 4.64 -1.99 -19.63
N ALA A 86 4.51 -1.64 -18.37
CA ALA A 86 4.35 -2.66 -17.33
C ALA A 86 3.03 -3.41 -17.54
N PHE A 87 3.02 -4.71 -17.29
CA PHE A 87 1.80 -5.52 -17.39
C PHE A 87 0.76 -5.11 -16.34
N ILE A 88 1.21 -4.54 -15.25
CA ILE A 88 0.40 -4.15 -14.11
C ILE A 88 0.98 -2.86 -13.52
N VAL A 89 0.16 -2.14 -12.78
CA VAL A 89 0.62 -0.95 -12.05
C VAL A 89 1.56 -1.40 -10.92
N PRO A 90 2.84 -0.99 -10.93
CA PRO A 90 3.77 -1.39 -9.88
C PRO A 90 3.45 -0.70 -8.56
N PRO A 91 3.72 -1.35 -7.41
CA PRO A 91 3.62 -0.69 -6.12
C PRO A 91 4.70 0.38 -5.97
N LEU A 92 4.41 1.41 -5.19
CA LEU A 92 5.39 2.43 -4.81
C LEU A 92 6.35 1.90 -3.74
N ALA A 93 5.84 1.07 -2.83
CA ALA A 93 6.61 0.40 -1.79
C ALA A 93 5.99 -0.94 -1.42
N ASN A 94 6.79 -1.78 -0.77
CA ASN A 94 6.36 -3.05 -0.22
C ASN A 94 6.57 -3.07 1.30
N TYR A 95 5.64 -3.67 2.01
CA TYR A 95 5.65 -3.80 3.47
C TYR A 95 5.58 -5.26 3.90
N SER A 96 5.67 -5.50 5.22
CA SER A 96 5.57 -6.82 5.83
C SER A 96 5.03 -6.80 7.25
N ASN A 97 4.40 -5.71 7.66
CA ASN A 97 3.94 -5.49 9.04
C ASN A 97 2.50 -4.97 9.12
N GLY A 98 1.64 -5.40 8.22
CA GLY A 98 0.22 -5.13 8.26
C GLY A 98 -0.12 -3.64 8.14
N PRO A 99 0.24 -2.95 7.04
CA PRO A 99 -0.17 -1.57 6.83
C PRO A 99 -1.68 -1.50 6.72
N CYS A 100 -2.31 -0.58 7.48
CA CYS A 100 -3.77 -0.49 7.53
C CYS A 100 -4.28 0.95 7.57
N GLY A 101 -4.04 1.72 8.62
CA GLY A 101 -4.47 3.11 8.70
C GLY A 101 -3.70 4.01 7.77
N PHE A 102 -4.39 4.84 6.97
CA PHE A 102 -3.73 5.69 5.99
C PHE A 102 -4.44 7.05 5.87
N ALA A 103 -3.69 8.15 6.03
CA ALA A 103 -4.21 9.50 5.94
C ALA A 103 -3.23 10.43 5.22
N TYR A 104 -3.72 11.56 4.71
CA TYR A 104 -2.93 12.60 4.06
C TYR A 104 -3.21 13.97 4.69
N ASP A 105 -2.16 14.73 5.01
CA ASP A 105 -2.26 16.11 5.48
C ASP A 105 -1.90 17.09 4.35
N PRO A 106 -2.87 17.83 3.80
CA PRO A 106 -2.59 18.87 2.81
C PRO A 106 -1.93 20.12 3.42
N GLY A 107 -1.65 20.12 4.72
CA GLY A 107 -1.10 21.24 5.47
C GLY A 107 -2.16 22.11 6.13
N THR A 108 -3.32 21.54 6.41
CA THR A 108 -4.42 22.21 7.11
C THR A 108 -4.67 21.66 8.50
N ALA A 109 -3.98 20.58 8.89
CA ALA A 109 -4.16 19.91 10.17
C ALA A 109 -2.96 20.11 11.10
N LEU A 110 -1.83 19.50 10.81
CA LEU A 110 -0.62 19.61 11.62
C LEU A 110 0.18 20.88 11.28
N SER A 111 1.37 21.01 11.88
CA SER A 111 2.28 22.11 11.55
C SER A 111 2.77 22.05 10.11
N ASP A 112 3.27 23.18 9.60
CA ASP A 112 3.84 23.27 8.24
C ASP A 112 4.94 22.24 7.97
N GLU A 113 5.58 21.72 9.01
CA GLU A 113 6.57 20.65 8.92
C GLU A 113 5.99 19.37 8.31
N PHE A 114 4.71 19.11 8.56
CA PHE A 114 4.02 17.91 8.07
C PHE A 114 3.14 18.17 6.83
N ARG A 115 3.21 19.34 6.25
CA ARG A 115 2.50 19.64 5.01
C ARG A 115 2.83 18.64 3.92
N ASN A 116 1.80 18.09 3.28
CA ASN A 116 1.87 17.10 2.20
C ASN A 116 2.51 15.78 2.61
N PHE A 117 2.37 15.41 3.87
CA PHE A 117 2.76 14.10 4.37
C PHE A 117 1.59 13.11 4.32
N PHE A 118 1.91 11.89 3.95
CA PHE A 118 1.09 10.72 4.22
C PHE A 118 1.47 10.13 5.58
N PHE A 119 0.48 9.61 6.29
CA PHE A 119 0.61 8.95 7.59
C PHE A 119 0.11 7.52 7.46
N LEU A 120 0.95 6.57 7.81
CA LEU A 120 0.69 5.14 7.66
C LEU A 120 0.86 4.41 8.98
N ALA A 121 -0.21 3.76 9.45
CA ALA A 121 -0.16 2.82 10.56
C ALA A 121 0.28 1.44 10.06
N GLN A 122 1.27 0.85 10.73
CA GLN A 122 1.87 -0.44 10.39
C GLN A 122 2.12 -1.26 11.66
N GLY A 123 1.10 -1.86 12.22
CA GLY A 123 1.22 -2.55 13.50
C GLY A 123 1.76 -1.62 14.58
N ARG A 124 2.93 -1.94 15.15
CA ARG A 124 3.55 -1.11 16.22
C ARG A 124 4.30 0.13 15.71
N LYS A 125 4.31 0.37 14.44
CA LYS A 125 5.03 1.48 13.82
C LYS A 125 4.04 2.39 13.12
N MET A 126 4.23 3.68 13.27
CA MET A 126 3.61 4.69 12.43
C MET A 126 4.69 5.41 11.64
N THR A 127 4.47 5.57 10.34
CA THR A 127 5.42 6.22 9.44
C THR A 127 4.73 7.40 8.76
N ALA A 128 5.40 8.55 8.73
CA ALA A 128 5.03 9.67 7.88
C ALA A 128 6.02 9.78 6.72
N PHE A 129 5.54 10.09 5.53
CA PHE A 129 6.38 10.24 4.34
C PHE A 129 5.75 11.17 3.31
N LYS A 130 6.57 11.66 2.39
CA LYS A 130 6.12 12.36 1.19
C LYS A 130 6.31 11.50 -0.05
N ILE A 131 5.61 11.90 -1.12
CA ILE A 131 5.83 11.34 -2.45
C ILE A 131 6.20 12.45 -3.42
N ARG A 132 6.90 12.07 -4.49
CA ARG A 132 7.19 12.94 -5.63
C ARG A 132 7.07 12.17 -6.93
N PRO A 133 6.78 12.85 -8.05
CA PRO A 133 6.70 12.21 -9.36
C PRO A 133 7.99 11.49 -9.72
N LYS A 134 7.84 10.28 -10.29
CA LYS A 134 8.94 9.49 -10.86
C LYS A 134 8.45 8.70 -12.07
N GLY A 135 8.84 9.14 -13.25
CA GLY A 135 8.30 8.58 -14.49
C GLY A 135 6.79 8.78 -14.58
N ALA A 136 6.06 7.71 -14.83
CA ALA A 136 4.60 7.72 -14.88
C ALA A 136 3.93 7.42 -13.51
N SER A 137 4.69 7.43 -12.43
CA SER A 137 4.20 7.14 -11.08
C SER A 137 4.90 8.04 -10.07
N PHE A 138 5.11 7.55 -8.85
CA PHE A 138 5.71 8.30 -7.75
C PHE A 138 6.79 7.48 -7.05
N GLU A 139 7.62 8.13 -6.26
CA GLU A 139 8.50 7.50 -5.28
C GLU A 139 8.34 8.17 -3.92
N MET A 140 8.51 7.39 -2.85
CA MET A 140 8.51 7.90 -1.49
C MET A 140 9.82 8.61 -1.17
N TYR A 141 9.74 9.65 -0.35
CA TYR A 141 10.89 10.33 0.22
C TYR A 141 10.54 10.96 1.56
N ASP A 142 11.53 11.47 2.31
CA ASP A 142 11.38 12.09 3.63
C ASP A 142 10.57 11.19 4.60
N GLU A 143 10.99 9.91 4.65
CA GLU A 143 10.34 8.95 5.54
C GLU A 143 10.76 9.18 6.99
N ARG A 144 9.78 9.31 7.88
CA ARG A 144 9.95 9.56 9.31
C ARG A 144 9.16 8.55 10.13
N THR A 145 9.76 8.06 11.21
CA THR A 145 9.03 7.29 12.21
C THR A 145 8.32 8.24 13.15
N ILE A 146 7.02 8.09 13.29
CA ILE A 146 6.20 8.85 14.24
C ILE A 146 5.98 7.95 15.47
N PRO A 147 6.11 8.50 16.69
CA PRO A 147 5.72 7.76 17.88
C PRO A 147 4.27 7.29 17.76
N GLY A 148 4.04 5.99 17.88
CA GLY A 148 2.72 5.37 17.78
C GLY A 148 2.34 4.63 19.05
N GLY A 149 1.10 4.17 19.09
CA GLY A 149 0.58 3.31 20.14
C GLY A 149 1.03 1.85 20.01
N GLY A 150 0.24 0.92 20.49
CA GLY A 150 0.53 -0.52 20.49
C GLY A 150 0.46 -1.15 19.11
N SER A 151 -0.74 -1.42 18.61
CA SER A 151 -0.98 -2.03 17.28
C SER A 151 -1.92 -1.14 16.49
N SER A 152 -1.39 -0.06 15.94
CA SER A 152 -2.18 0.97 15.26
C SER A 152 -2.84 0.42 13.99
N THR A 153 -4.15 0.64 13.86
CA THR A 153 -5.00 0.08 12.80
C THR A 153 -5.73 1.10 11.95
N GLY A 154 -5.90 2.32 12.43
CA GLY A 154 -6.54 3.38 11.67
C GLY A 154 -5.93 4.72 11.99
N VAL A 155 -5.97 5.64 11.03
CA VAL A 155 -5.43 7.01 11.16
C VAL A 155 -6.38 7.98 10.49
N ALA A 156 -6.76 9.05 11.19
CA ALA A 156 -7.60 10.10 10.63
C ALA A 156 -7.29 11.47 11.24
N PHE A 157 -7.50 12.52 10.49
CA PHE A 157 -7.47 13.89 11.01
C PHE A 157 -8.84 14.28 11.56
N GLY A 158 -8.86 14.81 12.77
CA GLY A 158 -10.05 15.38 13.38
C GLY A 158 -10.33 16.82 12.93
N PRO A 159 -11.53 17.34 13.24
CA PRO A 159 -11.90 18.71 12.90
C PRO A 159 -11.10 19.76 13.68
N ASP A 160 -10.40 19.37 14.72
CA ASP A 160 -9.48 20.16 15.53
C ASP A 160 -8.05 20.19 14.97
N GLY A 161 -7.80 19.48 13.85
CA GLY A 161 -6.48 19.33 13.23
C GLY A 161 -5.58 18.31 13.90
N ALA A 162 -6.04 17.60 14.93
CA ALA A 162 -5.26 16.54 15.55
C ALA A 162 -5.28 15.24 14.72
N LEU A 163 -4.18 14.51 14.77
CA LEU A 163 -4.10 13.17 14.19
C LEU A 163 -4.60 12.13 15.21
N TYR A 164 -5.68 11.49 14.89
CA TYR A 164 -6.27 10.41 15.70
C TYR A 164 -5.79 9.07 15.18
N VAL A 165 -5.41 8.20 16.11
CA VAL A 165 -4.92 6.86 15.82
C VAL A 165 -5.74 5.85 16.62
N THR A 166 -6.24 4.82 15.95
CA THR A 166 -6.90 3.70 16.63
C THR A 166 -5.94 2.55 16.81
N ASP A 167 -6.03 1.88 17.93
CA ASP A 167 -5.20 0.74 18.29
C ASP A 167 -6.02 -0.54 18.42
N TRP A 168 -5.40 -1.63 18.00
CA TRP A 168 -5.87 -2.97 18.28
C TRP A 168 -5.24 -3.46 19.58
N MET A 169 -6.07 -3.71 20.60
CA MET A 169 -5.63 -4.26 21.88
C MET A 169 -5.64 -5.79 21.89
#